data_79a9c1abd260812898d31564edcbca17
#
_entry.id   79a9c1abd260812898d31564edcbca17
#
_cell.length_a   1.000
_cell.length_b   1.000
_cell.length_c   1.000
_cell.angle_alpha   90.00
_cell.angle_beta   90.00
_cell.angle_gamma   90.00
#
_symmetry.space_group_name_H-M   'P 1'
#
loop_
_entity.id
_entity.type
_entity.pdbx_description
1 polymer ?
#
loop_
_entity_poly.entity_id
_entity_poly.type
_entity_poly.pdbx_seq_one_letter_code
_entity_poly.pdbx_strand_id
1 'polypeptide(L)'
;LFYYDGFWVDTEIWYFEANKKALKELGLTLYMDIYQEIMVRGGTAWEIAINAGITNEIINKKRIQRDIYYQEFLHTKNLEIPNVRKVLANLSKKYKMAIVTTSRRVDFELIHKNRGLSEYMQFILCVEDYERAKPYPDPYLKGLALFKASNEQTIVVEDSQRGLISAVNANIQCVIVKNEFTKTHDFSKANYFIDSLEQLETILN
;
A
#
# COMPACT_ATOMS: atom_id res chain seq x y z
N LEU A 1 5.58 15.53 -0.97
CA LEU A 1 5.25 14.49 -0.01
C LEU A 1 4.50 13.36 -0.71
N PHE A 2 5.01 12.14 -0.63
CA PHE A 2 4.35 10.97 -1.19
C PHE A 2 3.73 10.12 -0.09
N TYR A 3 2.52 9.65 -0.31
CA TYR A 3 1.82 8.77 0.60
C TYR A 3 1.56 7.41 -0.04
N TYR A 4 1.56 6.39 0.78
CA TYR A 4 0.92 5.11 0.52
C TYR A 4 -0.54 5.17 1.01
N ASP A 5 -1.48 4.61 0.27
CA ASP A 5 -2.92 4.69 0.59
C ASP A 5 -3.33 3.89 1.83
N GLY A 6 -2.55 2.91 2.25
CA GLY A 6 -2.77 2.13 3.47
C GLY A 6 -2.81 2.92 4.79
N PHE A 7 -2.47 4.22 4.78
CA PHE A 7 -2.64 5.11 5.95
C PHE A 7 -3.98 5.81 6.00
N TRP A 8 -4.75 5.74 4.94
CA TRP A 8 -6.05 6.40 4.87
C TRP A 8 -7.17 5.43 5.10
N VAL A 9 -6.90 4.19 4.74
CA VAL A 9 -7.84 3.08 4.76
C VAL A 9 -7.13 1.78 5.14
N ASP A 10 -7.75 1.04 6.04
CA ASP A 10 -7.28 -0.29 6.45
C ASP A 10 -7.86 -1.33 5.49
N THR A 11 -7.12 -1.64 4.44
CA THR A 11 -7.54 -2.56 3.39
C THR A 11 -6.79 -3.90 3.37
N GLU A 12 -5.64 -3.98 4.06
CA GLU A 12 -4.78 -5.17 4.02
C GLU A 12 -5.46 -6.40 4.62
N ILE A 13 -6.21 -6.22 5.72
CA ILE A 13 -6.98 -7.30 6.34
C ILE A 13 -8.00 -7.89 5.36
N TRP A 14 -8.65 -7.05 4.55
CA TRP A 14 -9.66 -7.51 3.59
C TRP A 14 -9.05 -8.19 2.38
N TYR A 15 -7.84 -7.76 1.98
CA TYR A 15 -7.09 -8.44 0.93
C TYR A 15 -6.63 -9.84 1.40
N PHE A 16 -6.17 -9.95 2.65
CA PHE A 16 -5.89 -11.24 3.30
C PHE A 16 -7.13 -12.15 3.32
N GLU A 17 -8.28 -11.65 3.82
CA GLU A 17 -9.51 -12.44 3.91
C GLU A 17 -10.03 -12.87 2.52
N ALA A 18 -9.87 -12.03 1.48
CA ALA A 18 -10.21 -12.39 0.11
C ALA A 18 -9.32 -13.54 -0.43
N ASN A 19 -8.00 -13.46 -0.20
CA ASN A 19 -7.08 -14.53 -0.56
C ASN A 19 -7.41 -15.83 0.19
N LYS A 20 -7.63 -15.74 1.51
CA LYS A 20 -8.01 -16.85 2.37
C LYS A 20 -9.28 -17.55 1.89
N LYS A 21 -10.32 -16.78 1.55
CA LYS A 21 -11.58 -17.30 1.00
C LYS A 21 -11.36 -18.04 -0.32
N ALA A 22 -10.62 -17.47 -1.24
CA ALA A 22 -10.36 -18.06 -2.55
C ALA A 22 -9.48 -19.32 -2.47
N LEU A 23 -8.47 -19.34 -1.59
CA LEU A 23 -7.64 -20.54 -1.34
C LEU A 23 -8.41 -21.65 -0.63
N LYS A 24 -9.33 -21.31 0.27
CA LYS A 24 -10.20 -22.31 0.93
C LYS A 24 -11.05 -23.08 -0.07
N GLU A 25 -11.49 -22.49 -1.16
CA GLU A 25 -12.23 -23.16 -2.24
C GLU A 25 -11.38 -24.19 -3.01
N LEU A 26 -10.06 -24.13 -2.87
CA LEU A 26 -9.12 -25.13 -3.37
C LEU A 26 -8.74 -26.17 -2.30
N GLY A 27 -9.39 -26.15 -1.12
CA GLY A 27 -9.05 -27.01 0.01
C GLY A 27 -7.78 -26.58 0.76
N LEU A 28 -7.27 -25.37 0.51
CA LEU A 28 -6.04 -24.84 1.10
C LEU A 28 -6.35 -23.84 2.22
N THR A 29 -5.50 -23.83 3.26
CA THR A 29 -5.65 -22.89 4.39
C THR A 29 -4.55 -21.83 4.33
N LEU A 30 -4.93 -20.56 4.42
CA LEU A 30 -4.03 -19.43 4.57
C LEU A 30 -4.11 -18.93 6.02
N TYR A 31 -3.01 -19.02 6.74
CA TYR A 31 -2.84 -18.45 8.08
C TYR A 31 -2.21 -17.07 8.00
N MET A 32 -2.49 -16.21 8.99
CA MET A 32 -2.02 -14.83 9.00
C MET A 32 -0.51 -14.72 9.09
N ASP A 33 0.14 -15.52 9.92
CA ASP A 33 1.58 -15.57 10.07
C ASP A 33 2.28 -15.95 8.76
N ILE A 34 1.80 -16.99 8.09
CA ILE A 34 2.31 -17.42 6.77
C ILE A 34 2.10 -16.31 5.72
N TYR A 35 0.93 -15.64 5.74
CA TYR A 35 0.67 -14.53 4.85
C TYR A 35 1.66 -13.39 5.05
N GLN A 36 1.90 -12.99 6.30
CA GLN A 36 2.86 -11.93 6.64
C GLN A 36 4.28 -12.29 6.19
N GLU A 37 4.77 -13.50 6.43
CA GLU A 37 6.07 -13.98 5.97
C GLU A 37 6.21 -13.89 4.44
N ILE A 38 5.17 -14.31 3.70
CA ILE A 38 5.14 -14.24 2.23
C ILE A 38 5.24 -12.77 1.78
N MET A 39 4.47 -11.88 2.40
CA MET A 39 4.43 -10.47 2.02
C MET A 39 5.75 -9.74 2.31
N VAL A 40 6.43 -10.06 3.42
CA VAL A 40 7.75 -9.51 3.76
C VAL A 40 8.78 -9.74 2.65
N ARG A 41 8.82 -10.96 2.10
CA ARG A 41 9.77 -11.32 1.02
C ARG A 41 9.30 -10.94 -0.39
N GLY A 42 8.18 -10.18 -0.50
CA GLY A 42 7.63 -9.75 -1.79
C GLY A 42 6.95 -10.86 -2.58
N GLY A 43 6.57 -11.95 -1.91
CA GLY A 43 5.85 -13.08 -2.49
C GLY A 43 4.35 -12.83 -2.67
N THR A 44 3.63 -13.89 -2.94
CA THR A 44 2.17 -13.87 -3.11
C THR A 44 1.52 -15.05 -2.38
N ALA A 45 0.35 -14.84 -1.78
CA ALA A 45 -0.42 -15.90 -1.12
C ALA A 45 -0.68 -17.15 -2.01
N TRP A 46 -0.59 -16.97 -3.33
CA TRP A 46 -0.77 -18.04 -4.31
C TRP A 46 0.37 -19.04 -4.36
N GLU A 47 1.51 -18.75 -3.74
CA GLU A 47 2.60 -19.72 -3.58
C GLU A 47 2.14 -20.99 -2.87
N ILE A 48 1.17 -20.89 -1.96
CA ILE A 48 0.57 -22.03 -1.28
C ILE A 48 -0.11 -22.97 -2.30
N ALA A 49 -0.82 -22.41 -3.27
CA ALA A 49 -1.47 -23.19 -4.32
C ALA A 49 -0.45 -23.78 -5.31
N ILE A 50 0.59 -23.02 -5.66
CA ILE A 50 1.69 -23.51 -6.51
C ILE A 50 2.39 -24.69 -5.85
N ASN A 51 2.74 -24.57 -4.57
CA ASN A 51 3.40 -25.64 -3.80
C ASN A 51 2.51 -26.87 -3.60
N ALA A 52 1.18 -26.69 -3.63
CA ALA A 52 0.21 -27.79 -3.61
C ALA A 52 -0.02 -28.43 -4.99
N GLY A 53 0.72 -28.01 -6.03
CA GLY A 53 0.62 -28.58 -7.38
C GLY A 53 -0.61 -28.12 -8.17
N ILE A 54 -1.29 -27.03 -7.75
CA ILE A 54 -2.42 -26.47 -8.48
C ILE A 54 -1.92 -25.80 -9.77
N THR A 55 -2.58 -26.07 -10.89
CA THR A 55 -2.18 -25.52 -12.20
C THR A 55 -2.38 -24.02 -12.29
N ASN A 56 -1.54 -23.36 -13.09
CA ASN A 56 -1.64 -21.91 -13.30
C ASN A 56 -3.02 -21.47 -13.85
N GLU A 57 -3.67 -22.32 -14.64
CA GLU A 57 -5.01 -22.04 -15.17
C GLU A 57 -6.03 -21.90 -14.03
N ILE A 58 -6.04 -22.85 -13.08
CA ILE A 58 -6.92 -22.83 -11.90
C ILE A 58 -6.59 -21.64 -11.00
N ILE A 59 -5.29 -21.41 -10.76
CA ILE A 59 -4.82 -20.27 -9.95
C ILE A 59 -5.31 -18.95 -10.55
N ASN A 60 -5.19 -18.76 -11.86
CA ASN A 60 -5.63 -17.51 -12.51
C ASN A 60 -7.14 -17.29 -12.40
N LYS A 61 -7.95 -18.34 -12.57
CA LYS A 61 -9.40 -18.27 -12.34
C LYS A 61 -9.72 -17.87 -10.88
N LYS A 62 -8.99 -18.43 -9.92
CA LYS A 62 -9.19 -18.11 -8.50
C LYS A 62 -8.66 -16.73 -8.10
N ARG A 63 -7.66 -16.21 -8.77
CA ARG A 63 -7.23 -14.81 -8.61
C ARG A 63 -8.33 -13.82 -9.02
N ILE A 64 -9.02 -14.09 -10.13
CA ILE A 64 -10.18 -13.29 -10.55
C ILE A 64 -11.30 -13.37 -9.50
N GLN A 65 -11.57 -14.56 -8.98
CA GLN A 65 -12.58 -14.74 -7.93
C GLN A 65 -12.19 -14.02 -6.63
N ARG A 66 -10.91 -14.05 -6.24
CA ARG A 66 -10.36 -13.29 -5.12
C ARG A 66 -10.58 -11.80 -5.30
N ASP A 67 -10.36 -11.26 -6.51
CA ASP A 67 -10.59 -9.84 -6.79
C ASP A 67 -12.06 -9.44 -6.57
N ILE A 68 -13.01 -10.30 -6.95
CA ILE A 68 -14.43 -10.09 -6.67
C ILE A 68 -14.69 -10.05 -5.16
N TYR A 69 -14.16 -11.00 -4.40
CA TYR A 69 -14.32 -11.01 -2.94
C TYR A 69 -13.71 -9.76 -2.28
N TYR A 70 -12.53 -9.34 -2.74
CA TYR A 70 -11.90 -8.14 -2.24
C TYR A 70 -12.77 -6.90 -2.49
N GLN A 71 -13.30 -6.73 -3.69
CA GLN A 71 -14.19 -5.63 -4.04
C GLN A 71 -15.49 -5.65 -3.23
N GLU A 72 -16.07 -6.82 -2.95
CA GLU A 72 -17.22 -6.95 -2.04
C GLU A 72 -16.89 -6.43 -0.63
N PHE A 73 -15.71 -6.77 -0.09
CA PHE A 73 -15.27 -6.24 1.20
C PHE A 73 -15.08 -4.73 1.15
N LEU A 74 -14.44 -4.19 0.12
CA LEU A 74 -14.24 -2.74 -0.04
C LEU A 74 -15.56 -1.95 -0.07
N HIS A 75 -16.63 -2.55 -0.61
CA HIS A 75 -17.95 -1.94 -0.62
C HIS A 75 -18.67 -1.97 0.73
N THR A 76 -18.46 -3.03 1.50
CA THR A 76 -19.30 -3.32 2.68
C THR A 76 -18.66 -2.98 4.01
N LYS A 77 -17.33 -2.73 4.04
CA LYS A 77 -16.57 -2.51 5.27
C LYS A 77 -16.25 -1.03 5.50
N ASN A 78 -16.19 -0.63 6.77
CA ASN A 78 -15.63 0.67 7.12
C ASN A 78 -14.10 0.59 7.00
N LEU A 79 -13.53 1.42 6.16
CA LEU A 79 -12.11 1.40 5.83
C LEU A 79 -11.36 2.64 6.33
N GLU A 80 -12.06 3.75 6.62
CA GLU A 80 -11.42 5.04 6.91
C GLU A 80 -10.73 5.04 8.28
N ILE A 81 -9.46 5.43 8.30
CA ILE A 81 -8.70 5.59 9.53
C ILE A 81 -9.09 6.90 10.21
N PRO A 82 -9.26 6.91 11.55
CA PRO A 82 -9.63 8.12 12.28
C PRO A 82 -8.67 9.30 12.03
N ASN A 83 -9.21 10.51 11.98
CA ASN A 83 -8.47 11.77 11.85
C ASN A 83 -7.71 12.00 10.52
N VAL A 84 -7.64 11.03 9.61
CA VAL A 84 -6.88 11.15 8.36
C VAL A 84 -7.26 12.40 7.58
N ARG A 85 -8.53 12.71 7.45
CA ARG A 85 -9.04 13.90 6.73
C ARG A 85 -8.49 15.21 7.30
N LYS A 86 -8.47 15.35 8.64
CA LYS A 86 -7.95 16.54 9.31
C LYS A 86 -6.47 16.74 9.03
N VAL A 87 -5.68 15.67 9.12
CA VAL A 87 -4.24 15.71 8.84
C VAL A 87 -3.98 16.08 7.39
N LEU A 88 -4.65 15.44 6.42
CA LEU A 88 -4.49 15.75 4.99
C LEU A 88 -4.88 17.20 4.67
N ALA A 89 -5.98 17.69 5.24
CA ALA A 89 -6.41 19.08 5.05
C ALA A 89 -5.38 20.09 5.59
N ASN A 90 -4.69 19.80 6.69
CA ASN A 90 -3.65 20.66 7.24
C ASN A 90 -2.38 20.60 6.38
N LEU A 91 -1.92 19.41 6.02
CA LEU A 91 -0.70 19.23 5.25
C LEU A 91 -0.82 19.77 3.82
N SER A 92 -2.00 19.66 3.19
CA SER A 92 -2.24 20.19 1.83
C SER A 92 -2.08 21.69 1.71
N LYS A 93 -2.21 22.45 2.82
CA LYS A 93 -1.98 23.90 2.85
C LYS A 93 -0.51 24.28 2.74
N LYS A 94 0.39 23.35 3.13
CA LYS A 94 1.84 23.61 3.21
C LYS A 94 2.64 22.81 2.16
N TYR A 95 2.16 21.65 1.77
CA TYR A 95 2.92 20.68 0.98
C TYR A 95 2.14 20.21 -0.25
N LYS A 96 2.85 20.01 -1.35
CA LYS A 96 2.35 19.24 -2.49
C LYS A 96 2.31 17.77 -2.12
N MET A 97 1.19 17.10 -2.34
CA MET A 97 0.98 15.72 -1.93
C MET A 97 0.56 14.86 -3.13
N ALA A 98 0.96 13.60 -3.13
CA ALA A 98 0.56 12.61 -4.12
C ALA A 98 0.49 11.21 -3.50
N ILE A 99 -0.32 10.34 -4.09
CA ILE A 99 -0.35 8.92 -3.76
C ILE A 99 0.51 8.15 -4.75
N VAL A 100 1.29 7.20 -4.21
CA VAL A 100 2.05 6.22 -4.99
C VAL A 100 1.77 4.84 -4.41
N THR A 101 0.86 4.09 -5.03
CA THR A 101 0.35 2.81 -4.53
C THR A 101 0.62 1.67 -5.50
N THR A 102 0.75 0.44 -4.97
CA THR A 102 0.79 -0.78 -5.77
C THR A 102 -0.61 -1.37 -6.02
N SER A 103 -1.65 -0.70 -5.57
CA SER A 103 -3.04 -1.06 -5.88
C SER A 103 -3.33 -0.89 -7.38
N ARG A 104 -4.20 -1.74 -7.92
CA ARG A 104 -4.76 -1.52 -9.26
C ARG A 104 -5.64 -0.28 -9.23
N ARG A 105 -5.68 0.46 -10.33
CA ARG A 105 -6.48 1.67 -10.43
C ARG A 105 -7.95 1.42 -10.11
N VAL A 106 -8.52 0.34 -10.61
CA VAL A 106 -9.92 -0.04 -10.36
C VAL A 106 -10.21 -0.25 -8.86
N ASP A 107 -9.28 -0.84 -8.12
CA ASP A 107 -9.44 -1.06 -6.67
C ASP A 107 -9.22 0.25 -5.91
N PHE A 108 -8.23 1.06 -6.32
CA PHE A 108 -8.01 2.38 -5.76
C PHE A 108 -9.24 3.29 -5.89
N GLU A 109 -9.82 3.37 -7.08
CA GLU A 109 -11.03 4.17 -7.33
C GLU A 109 -12.20 3.69 -6.49
N LEU A 110 -12.36 2.37 -6.35
CA LEU A 110 -13.41 1.79 -5.51
C LEU A 110 -13.21 2.12 -4.03
N ILE A 111 -11.99 1.97 -3.52
CA ILE A 111 -11.62 2.29 -2.14
C ILE A 111 -11.93 3.75 -1.82
N HIS A 112 -11.56 4.67 -2.71
CA HIS A 112 -11.65 6.12 -2.45
C HIS A 112 -12.95 6.76 -2.95
N LYS A 113 -13.84 5.97 -3.59
CA LYS A 113 -15.15 6.45 -4.05
C LYS A 113 -15.93 7.09 -2.91
N ASN A 114 -16.41 8.33 -3.13
CA ASN A 114 -17.21 9.10 -2.19
C ASN A 114 -16.50 9.45 -0.86
N ARG A 115 -15.16 9.26 -0.75
CA ARG A 115 -14.42 9.61 0.47
C ARG A 115 -13.82 11.03 0.40
N GLY A 116 -13.57 11.58 -0.79
CA GLY A 116 -13.01 12.93 -0.97
C GLY A 116 -11.56 13.09 -0.45
N LEU A 117 -10.88 12.00 -0.07
CA LEU A 117 -9.50 12.08 0.45
C LEU A 117 -8.49 12.33 -0.66
N SER A 118 -8.75 11.84 -1.87
CA SER A 118 -7.91 12.03 -3.05
C SER A 118 -7.86 13.49 -3.54
N GLU A 119 -8.82 14.31 -3.14
CA GLU A 119 -8.88 15.75 -3.50
C GLU A 119 -7.71 16.57 -2.94
N TYR A 120 -7.06 16.07 -1.87
CA TYR A 120 -5.85 16.70 -1.32
C TYR A 120 -4.59 16.38 -2.14
N MET A 121 -4.67 15.50 -3.15
CA MET A 121 -3.54 15.02 -3.92
C MET A 121 -3.46 15.68 -5.28
N GLN A 122 -2.24 16.02 -5.73
CA GLN A 122 -2.03 16.58 -7.07
C GLN A 122 -2.11 15.52 -8.16
N PHE A 123 -1.71 14.29 -7.83
CA PHE A 123 -1.84 13.13 -8.71
C PHE A 123 -1.81 11.83 -7.90
N ILE A 124 -2.19 10.74 -8.57
CA ILE A 124 -2.21 9.39 -8.02
C ILE A 124 -1.53 8.47 -9.04
N LEU A 125 -0.53 7.72 -8.58
CA LEU A 125 0.14 6.67 -9.34
C LEU A 125 -0.28 5.31 -8.80
N CYS A 126 -0.94 4.53 -9.62
CA CYS A 126 -1.30 3.14 -9.39
C CYS A 126 -0.31 2.19 -10.08
N VAL A 127 -0.46 0.88 -9.90
CA VAL A 127 0.48 -0.11 -10.44
C VAL A 127 0.63 -0.03 -11.97
N GLU A 128 -0.39 0.40 -12.68
CA GLU A 128 -0.39 0.55 -14.14
C GLU A 128 0.42 1.77 -14.63
N ASP A 129 0.77 2.69 -13.73
CA ASP A 129 1.41 3.96 -14.10
C ASP A 129 2.93 3.91 -14.16
N TYR A 130 3.57 2.83 -13.74
CA TYR A 130 5.03 2.68 -13.73
C TYR A 130 5.45 1.27 -14.17
N GLU A 131 6.71 1.12 -14.58
CA GLU A 131 7.20 -0.12 -15.19
C GLU A 131 7.42 -1.22 -14.15
N ARG A 132 8.11 -0.91 -13.05
CA ARG A 132 8.45 -1.86 -11.98
C ARG A 132 7.88 -1.37 -10.66
N ALA A 133 7.12 -2.26 -10.00
CA ALA A 133 6.53 -1.96 -8.69
C ALA A 133 7.59 -1.92 -7.58
N LYS A 134 7.23 -1.38 -6.40
CA LYS A 134 8.02 -1.48 -5.17
C LYS A 134 8.44 -2.94 -4.94
N PRO A 135 9.70 -3.22 -4.64
CA PRO A 135 10.74 -2.36 -4.08
C PRO A 135 11.62 -1.60 -5.09
N TYR A 136 11.33 -1.63 -6.39
CA TYR A 136 12.04 -0.81 -7.38
C TYR A 136 11.72 0.68 -7.17
N PRO A 137 12.65 1.59 -7.51
CA PRO A 137 12.47 3.03 -7.28
C PRO A 137 11.50 3.71 -8.25
N ASP A 138 11.11 3.03 -9.33
CA ASP A 138 10.35 3.56 -10.47
C ASP A 138 9.10 4.36 -10.06
N PRO A 139 8.27 3.90 -9.08
CA PRO A 139 7.09 4.62 -8.65
C PRO A 139 7.43 6.01 -8.10
N TYR A 140 8.45 6.11 -7.24
CA TYR A 140 8.85 7.37 -6.63
C TYR A 140 9.61 8.27 -7.58
N LEU A 141 10.47 7.72 -8.45
CA LEU A 141 11.16 8.49 -9.50
C LEU A 141 10.15 9.12 -10.47
N LYS A 142 9.09 8.39 -10.85
CA LYS A 142 7.99 8.96 -11.63
C LYS A 142 7.27 10.09 -10.89
N GLY A 143 7.02 9.91 -9.60
CA GLY A 143 6.44 10.94 -8.76
C GLY A 143 7.29 12.21 -8.69
N LEU A 144 8.61 12.09 -8.50
CA LEU A 144 9.55 13.21 -8.52
C LEU A 144 9.48 13.97 -9.86
N ALA A 145 9.46 13.25 -10.98
CA ALA A 145 9.37 13.85 -12.30
C ALA A 145 8.07 14.65 -12.49
N LEU A 146 6.93 14.13 -12.01
CA LEU A 146 5.63 14.83 -12.07
C LEU A 146 5.59 16.07 -11.18
N PHE A 147 6.17 16.02 -9.99
CA PHE A 147 6.30 17.20 -9.12
C PHE A 147 7.35 18.21 -9.60
N LYS A 148 8.25 17.80 -10.50
CA LYS A 148 9.47 18.55 -10.86
C LYS A 148 10.26 18.91 -9.59
N ALA A 149 10.41 17.95 -8.68
CA ALA A 149 11.08 18.10 -7.41
C ALA A 149 12.32 17.23 -7.34
N SER A 150 13.28 17.61 -6.49
CA SER A 150 14.42 16.76 -6.17
C SER A 150 14.10 15.80 -5.03
N ASN A 151 14.91 14.77 -4.86
CA ASN A 151 14.80 13.82 -3.76
C ASN A 151 14.96 14.48 -2.39
N GLU A 152 15.85 15.48 -2.24
CA GLU A 152 16.07 16.24 -1.00
C GLU A 152 14.86 17.09 -0.58
N GLN A 153 14.02 17.48 -1.55
CA GLN A 153 12.80 18.27 -1.32
C GLN A 153 11.58 17.38 -1.05
N THR A 154 11.80 16.07 -1.03
CA THR A 154 10.71 15.09 -0.98
C THR A 154 10.87 14.16 0.20
N ILE A 155 9.76 13.78 0.79
CA ILE A 155 9.69 12.73 1.81
C ILE A 155 8.62 11.71 1.43
N VAL A 156 8.90 10.45 1.69
CA VAL A 156 7.97 9.34 1.51
C VAL A 156 7.39 8.95 2.87
N VAL A 157 6.11 8.66 2.92
CA VAL A 157 5.43 8.09 4.09
C VAL A 157 4.97 6.68 3.72
N GLU A 158 5.45 5.69 4.43
CA GLU A 158 5.27 4.27 4.13
C GLU A 158 4.96 3.44 5.38
N ASP A 159 4.49 2.22 5.18
CA ASP A 159 4.24 1.24 6.24
C ASP A 159 4.91 -0.11 5.96
N SER A 160 5.47 -0.29 4.78
CA SER A 160 5.97 -1.57 4.32
C SER A 160 7.47 -1.56 4.06
N GLN A 161 8.14 -2.68 4.31
CA GLN A 161 9.56 -2.85 3.99
C GLN A 161 9.85 -2.63 2.51
N ARG A 162 9.00 -3.16 1.61
CA ARG A 162 9.20 -2.98 0.17
C ARG A 162 9.05 -1.53 -0.26
N GLY A 163 8.14 -0.78 0.38
CA GLY A 163 7.97 0.65 0.14
C GLY A 163 9.16 1.45 0.66
N LEU A 164 9.66 1.13 1.85
CA LEU A 164 10.90 1.70 2.38
C LEU A 164 12.08 1.46 1.43
N ILE A 165 12.28 0.22 0.98
CA ILE A 165 13.37 -0.10 0.04
C ILE A 165 13.22 0.70 -1.27
N SER A 166 12.00 0.86 -1.77
CA SER A 166 11.72 1.67 -2.96
C SER A 166 12.11 3.15 -2.76
N ALA A 167 11.79 3.73 -1.60
CA ALA A 167 12.17 5.10 -1.25
C ALA A 167 13.69 5.25 -1.11
N VAL A 168 14.36 4.31 -0.43
CA VAL A 168 15.81 4.27 -0.30
C VAL A 168 16.49 4.16 -1.66
N ASN A 169 16.00 3.30 -2.54
CA ASN A 169 16.54 3.13 -3.90
C ASN A 169 16.31 4.38 -4.79
N ALA A 170 15.29 5.18 -4.50
CA ALA A 170 15.05 6.49 -5.11
C ALA A 170 15.85 7.62 -4.44
N ASN A 171 16.64 7.31 -3.39
CA ASN A 171 17.38 8.25 -2.57
C ASN A 171 16.49 9.33 -1.92
N ILE A 172 15.28 8.93 -1.46
CA ILE A 172 14.30 9.81 -0.81
C ILE A 172 14.19 9.41 0.66
N GLN A 173 14.12 10.40 1.56
CA GLN A 173 13.85 10.13 2.97
C GLN A 173 12.48 9.49 3.18
N CYS A 174 12.43 8.54 4.13
CA CYS A 174 11.23 7.78 4.41
C CYS A 174 10.84 7.84 5.90
N VAL A 175 9.57 8.17 6.13
CA VAL A 175 8.88 8.04 7.42
C VAL A 175 8.11 6.74 7.40
N ILE A 176 8.27 5.92 8.42
CA ILE A 176 7.48 4.70 8.60
C ILE A 176 6.35 4.97 9.60
N VAL A 177 5.13 4.69 9.19
CA VAL A 177 3.98 4.59 10.07
C VAL A 177 3.82 3.13 10.49
N LYS A 178 3.96 2.87 11.77
CA LYS A 178 3.87 1.51 12.31
C LYS A 178 2.43 1.01 12.29
N ASN A 179 2.26 -0.25 11.92
CA ASN A 179 0.99 -0.96 12.02
C ASN A 179 1.21 -2.45 12.37
N GLU A 180 0.17 -3.13 12.80
CA GLU A 180 0.23 -4.53 13.23
C GLU A 180 0.56 -5.52 12.10
N PHE A 181 0.18 -5.20 10.83
CA PHE A 181 0.47 -6.07 9.69
C PHE A 181 1.95 -6.11 9.32
N THR A 182 2.67 -5.01 9.60
CA THR A 182 4.05 -4.84 9.17
C THR A 182 5.06 -4.83 10.32
N LYS A 183 4.63 -5.22 11.52
CA LYS A 183 5.49 -5.23 12.73
C LYS A 183 6.73 -6.10 12.63
N THR A 184 6.73 -7.11 11.75
CA THR A 184 7.87 -8.02 11.51
C THR A 184 8.77 -7.55 10.36
N HIS A 185 8.43 -6.43 9.70
CA HIS A 185 9.22 -5.90 8.60
C HIS A 185 10.53 -5.27 9.09
N ASP A 186 11.57 -5.34 8.27
CA ASP A 186 12.83 -4.63 8.53
C ASP A 186 12.72 -3.17 8.09
N PHE A 187 12.72 -2.29 9.09
CA PHE A 187 12.70 -0.84 8.89
C PHE A 187 14.02 -0.16 9.27
N SER A 188 15.12 -0.89 9.35
CA SER A 188 16.45 -0.38 9.76
C SER A 188 16.96 0.80 8.92
N LYS A 189 16.47 0.96 7.69
CA LYS A 189 16.83 2.04 6.76
C LYS A 189 15.89 3.25 6.79
N ALA A 190 14.87 3.26 7.67
CA ALA A 190 13.95 4.39 7.79
C ALA A 190 14.63 5.59 8.45
N ASN A 191 14.24 6.79 8.01
CA ASN A 191 14.73 8.03 8.59
C ASN A 191 13.94 8.42 9.85
N TYR A 192 12.64 8.15 9.86
CA TYR A 192 11.74 8.51 10.96
C TYR A 192 10.69 7.42 11.18
N PHE A 193 10.18 7.37 12.41
CA PHE A 193 9.07 6.49 12.81
C PHE A 193 7.98 7.31 13.46
N ILE A 194 6.73 7.00 13.12
CA ILE A 194 5.54 7.55 13.75
C ILE A 194 4.53 6.44 14.03
N ASP A 195 3.72 6.63 15.05
CA ASP A 195 2.65 5.71 15.44
C ASP A 195 1.29 6.16 14.88
N SER A 196 1.20 7.43 14.44
CA SER A 196 0.01 7.98 13.78
C SER A 196 0.35 9.10 12.81
N LEU A 197 -0.55 9.38 11.84
CA LEU A 197 -0.34 10.44 10.84
C LEU A 197 -0.28 11.83 11.43
N GLU A 198 -0.90 12.09 12.58
CA GLU A 198 -0.84 13.38 13.25
C GLU A 198 0.58 13.79 13.60
N GLN A 199 1.46 12.83 13.88
CA GLN A 199 2.87 13.08 14.19
C GLN A 199 3.68 13.59 12.99
N LEU A 200 3.18 13.45 11.75
CA LEU A 200 3.83 14.00 10.56
C LEU A 200 3.99 15.52 10.63
N GLU A 201 3.02 16.23 11.19
CA GLU A 201 3.10 17.68 11.33
C GLU A 201 4.32 18.11 12.18
N THR A 202 4.75 17.27 13.11
CA THR A 202 5.92 17.52 13.95
C THR A 202 7.24 17.25 13.22
N ILE A 203 7.28 16.21 12.37
CA ILE A 203 8.48 15.85 11.61
C ILE A 203 8.75 16.83 10.47
N LEU A 204 7.69 17.40 9.88
CA LEU A 204 7.77 18.25 8.69
C LEU A 204 7.94 19.75 9.02
N ASN A 205 7.88 20.15 10.28
CA ASN A 205 8.17 21.51 10.73
C ASN A 205 9.64 21.62 11.11
#